data_37b37fbb54c928e752bb03c611de6f6d
#
_entry.id   37b37fbb54c928e752bb03c611de6f6d
#
_cell.length_a   1.000
_cell.length_b   1.000
_cell.length_c   1.000
_cell.angle_alpha   90.00
_cell.angle_beta   90.00
_cell.angle_gamma   90.00
#
_symmetry.space_group_name_H-M   'P 1'
#
loop_
_entity.id
_entity.type
_entity.pdbx_description
1 polymer ?
#
loop_
_entity_poly.entity_id
_entity_poly.type
_entity_poly.pdbx_seq_one_letter_code
_entity_poly.pdbx_strand_id
1 'polypeptide(L)'
;MKAYQVTKFAAPIEARDIATPEPTGTEVLIKVHKAGVCHSDLHIHDGFYTMGGNSKLELGERGLKLPRTMGHELYGEVVSGGPDAGDLPIGEGRLIHPWMGCGECAVCLAGDENICMAPKSIGVFMDGAYADYCLIPHPRYLVDIGDLDPAIATPYSCSGVTVYSALQKALPVADNEWLVIM
;
A
#
# COMPACT_ATOMS: atom_id res chain seq x y z
N MET A 1 -4.04 6.40 18.91
CA MET A 1 -3.07 6.84 17.91
C MET A 1 -3.64 7.99 17.10
N LYS A 2 -2.78 8.84 16.56
CA LYS A 2 -3.20 9.88 15.62
C LYS A 2 -3.26 9.31 14.20
N ALA A 3 -4.30 9.68 13.46
CA ALA A 3 -4.47 9.33 12.04
C ALA A 3 -4.99 10.55 11.26
N TYR A 4 -4.61 10.64 9.99
CA TYR A 4 -5.08 11.66 9.05
C TYR A 4 -5.99 10.99 8.03
N GLN A 5 -7.28 11.32 8.07
CA GLN A 5 -8.31 10.59 7.35
C GLN A 5 -9.06 11.46 6.34
N VAL A 6 -9.35 10.87 5.20
CA VAL A 6 -10.39 11.37 4.28
C VAL A 6 -11.74 10.92 4.84
N THR A 7 -12.54 11.87 5.25
CA THR A 7 -13.91 11.64 5.78
C THR A 7 -14.97 11.90 4.71
N LYS A 8 -14.58 12.70 3.70
CA LYS A 8 -15.39 13.02 2.51
C LYS A 8 -14.45 13.26 1.34
N PHE A 9 -14.77 12.70 0.17
CA PHE A 9 -13.98 12.90 -1.03
C PHE A 9 -13.85 14.39 -1.40
N ALA A 10 -12.68 14.75 -1.90
CA ALA A 10 -12.29 16.11 -2.31
C ALA A 10 -12.47 17.17 -1.19
N ALA A 11 -12.48 16.76 0.07
CA ALA A 11 -12.52 17.64 1.25
C ALA A 11 -11.17 17.59 2.00
N PRO A 12 -10.84 18.58 2.82
CA PRO A 12 -9.61 18.56 3.61
C PRO A 12 -9.51 17.30 4.46
N ILE A 13 -8.29 16.75 4.55
CA ILE A 13 -7.97 15.60 5.40
C ILE A 13 -8.11 16.03 6.87
N GLU A 14 -8.72 15.19 7.69
CA GLU A 14 -8.94 15.45 9.12
C GLU A 14 -7.93 14.71 9.99
N ALA A 15 -7.28 15.41 10.92
CA ALA A 15 -6.52 14.76 11.99
C ALA A 15 -7.50 14.23 13.05
N ARG A 16 -7.42 12.95 13.36
CA ARG A 16 -8.31 12.25 14.30
C ARG A 16 -7.51 11.38 15.27
N ASP A 17 -7.98 11.34 16.50
CA ASP A 17 -7.51 10.38 17.50
C ASP A 17 -8.40 9.14 17.44
N ILE A 18 -7.81 8.00 17.10
CA ILE A 18 -8.51 6.71 16.98
C ILE A 18 -7.81 5.65 17.83
N ALA A 19 -8.49 4.56 18.13
CA ALA A 19 -7.86 3.43 18.81
C ALA A 19 -6.69 2.88 17.98
N THR A 20 -5.58 2.54 18.64
CA THR A 20 -4.51 1.77 17.98
C THR A 20 -5.05 0.37 17.71
N PRO A 21 -4.97 -0.14 16.47
CA PRO A 21 -5.47 -1.48 16.18
C PRO A 21 -4.65 -2.55 16.90
N GLU A 22 -5.32 -3.62 17.30
CA GLU A 22 -4.67 -4.81 17.87
C GLU A 22 -4.60 -5.89 16.77
N PRO A 23 -3.40 -6.44 16.50
CA PRO A 23 -3.25 -7.46 15.47
C PRO A 23 -3.90 -8.78 15.88
N THR A 24 -4.63 -9.41 14.98
CA THR A 24 -5.29 -10.71 15.11
C THR A 24 -4.81 -11.68 14.05
N GLY A 25 -4.98 -12.98 14.26
CA GLY A 25 -4.57 -13.99 13.29
C GLY A 25 -3.13 -13.79 12.81
N THR A 26 -2.92 -13.57 11.52
CA THR A 26 -1.61 -13.33 10.89
C THR A 26 -1.23 -11.85 10.78
N GLU A 27 -2.01 -10.94 11.34
CA GLU A 27 -1.78 -9.50 11.19
C GLU A 27 -0.52 -9.05 11.96
N VAL A 28 0.09 -7.97 11.46
CA VAL A 28 1.29 -7.36 12.04
C VAL A 28 1.05 -5.87 12.24
N LEU A 29 1.35 -5.37 13.43
CA LEU A 29 1.29 -3.95 13.75
C LEU A 29 2.64 -3.28 13.46
N ILE A 30 2.62 -2.25 12.64
CA ILE A 30 3.78 -1.45 12.26
C ILE A 30 3.65 -0.04 12.84
N LYS A 31 4.68 0.40 13.56
CA LYS A 31 4.84 1.81 13.94
C LYS A 31 5.42 2.56 12.75
N VAL A 32 4.69 3.52 12.23
CA VAL A 32 5.07 4.25 11.02
C VAL A 32 6.24 5.19 11.29
N HIS A 33 7.30 5.07 10.52
CA HIS A 33 8.45 5.98 10.56
C HIS A 33 8.53 6.88 9.33
N LYS A 34 8.17 6.35 8.15
CA LYS A 34 8.14 7.06 6.88
C LYS A 34 6.89 6.66 6.10
N ALA A 35 6.24 7.64 5.51
CA ALA A 35 5.14 7.45 4.57
C ALA A 35 5.39 8.33 3.35
N GLY A 36 5.43 7.71 2.17
CA GLY A 36 5.51 8.41 0.91
C GLY A 36 4.15 8.98 0.49
N VAL A 37 4.19 9.95 -0.40
CA VAL A 37 3.00 10.52 -1.03
C VAL A 37 3.04 10.18 -2.52
N CYS A 38 2.15 9.31 -2.94
CA CYS A 38 2.00 8.89 -4.32
C CYS A 38 0.89 9.68 -5.03
N HIS A 39 0.94 9.75 -6.36
CA HIS A 39 -0.15 10.35 -7.13
C HIS A 39 -1.50 9.61 -6.91
N SER A 40 -1.45 8.31 -6.61
CA SER A 40 -2.64 7.54 -6.26
C SER A 40 -3.35 8.06 -5.00
N ASP A 41 -2.64 8.66 -4.05
CA ASP A 41 -3.26 9.26 -2.87
C ASP A 41 -4.16 10.44 -3.23
N LEU A 42 -3.80 11.22 -4.28
CA LEU A 42 -4.65 12.29 -4.80
C LEU A 42 -5.94 11.72 -5.39
N HIS A 43 -5.86 10.63 -6.15
CA HIS A 43 -7.05 9.95 -6.69
C HIS A 43 -7.94 9.37 -5.59
N ILE A 44 -7.34 8.79 -4.55
CA ILE A 44 -8.08 8.26 -3.39
C ILE A 44 -8.77 9.41 -2.64
N HIS A 45 -8.08 10.54 -2.45
CA HIS A 45 -8.64 11.75 -1.86
C HIS A 45 -9.82 12.28 -2.67
N ASP A 46 -9.69 12.34 -3.99
CA ASP A 46 -10.74 12.81 -4.90
C ASP A 46 -11.88 11.80 -5.09
N GLY A 47 -11.62 10.52 -4.81
CA GLY A 47 -12.58 9.42 -4.87
C GLY A 47 -12.71 8.76 -6.24
N PHE A 48 -11.88 9.10 -7.24
CA PHE A 48 -11.95 8.53 -8.58
C PHE A 48 -10.60 8.53 -9.31
N TYR A 49 -10.47 7.65 -10.30
CA TYR A 49 -9.44 7.73 -11.34
C TYR A 49 -10.02 8.24 -12.64
N THR A 50 -9.32 9.15 -13.32
CA THR A 50 -9.65 9.56 -14.68
C THR A 50 -9.17 8.49 -15.66
N MET A 51 -10.10 7.94 -16.46
CA MET A 51 -9.84 6.83 -17.40
C MET A 51 -9.67 7.32 -18.85
N GLY A 52 -9.48 8.62 -19.04
CA GLY A 52 -9.41 9.28 -20.34
C GLY A 52 -10.76 9.83 -20.82
N GLY A 53 -10.72 10.90 -21.60
CA GLY A 53 -11.91 11.66 -21.96
C GLY A 53 -12.67 12.15 -20.72
N ASN A 54 -13.97 11.91 -20.69
CA ASN A 54 -14.82 12.25 -19.54
C ASN A 54 -15.16 11.05 -18.64
N SER A 55 -14.48 9.90 -18.86
CA SER A 55 -14.74 8.67 -18.10
C SER A 55 -14.00 8.70 -16.75
N LYS A 56 -14.71 8.30 -15.70
CA LYS A 56 -14.17 8.17 -14.34
C LYS A 56 -14.42 6.77 -13.80
N LEU A 57 -13.47 6.26 -13.02
CA LEU A 57 -13.62 5.05 -12.23
C LEU A 57 -13.84 5.47 -10.77
N GLU A 58 -15.08 5.41 -10.31
CA GLU A 58 -15.45 5.82 -8.96
C GLU A 58 -14.98 4.78 -7.92
N LEU A 59 -14.15 5.20 -6.99
CA LEU A 59 -13.52 4.30 -6.01
C LEU A 59 -14.51 3.80 -4.95
N GLY A 60 -15.51 4.60 -4.62
CA GLY A 60 -16.60 4.17 -3.73
C GLY A 60 -17.38 2.96 -4.28
N GLU A 61 -17.62 2.91 -5.58
CA GLU A 61 -18.27 1.79 -6.26
C GLU A 61 -17.37 0.54 -6.30
N ARG A 62 -16.06 0.73 -6.21
CA ARG A 62 -15.06 -0.34 -6.15
C ARG A 62 -14.77 -0.84 -4.74
N GLY A 63 -15.48 -0.34 -3.73
CA GLY A 63 -15.40 -0.80 -2.35
C GLY A 63 -14.53 0.04 -1.41
N LEU A 64 -14.00 1.19 -1.88
CA LEU A 64 -13.36 2.13 -0.97
C LEU A 64 -14.40 2.75 -0.04
N LYS A 65 -14.18 2.62 1.27
CA LYS A 65 -15.09 3.13 2.31
C LYS A 65 -14.42 4.26 3.08
N LEU A 66 -15.22 5.26 3.42
CA LEU A 66 -14.81 6.37 4.28
C LEU A 66 -15.35 6.17 5.72
N PRO A 67 -14.68 6.70 6.78
CA PRO A 67 -13.40 7.40 6.70
C PRO A 67 -12.27 6.45 6.28
N ARG A 68 -11.23 6.99 5.61
CA ARG A 68 -10.06 6.23 5.17
C ARG A 68 -8.77 6.95 5.54
N THR A 69 -7.88 6.26 6.25
CA THR A 69 -6.49 6.66 6.40
C THR A 69 -5.74 6.24 5.14
N MET A 70 -5.24 7.19 4.37
CA MET A 70 -4.47 6.94 3.15
C MET A 70 -3.00 6.59 3.45
N GLY A 71 -2.17 6.58 2.41
CA GLY A 71 -0.74 6.28 2.47
C GLY A 71 -0.46 4.80 2.30
N HIS A 72 0.15 4.44 1.18
CA HIS A 72 0.47 3.07 0.82
C HIS A 72 1.96 2.84 0.58
N GLU A 73 2.77 3.88 0.62
CA GLU A 73 4.23 3.79 0.63
C GLU A 73 4.70 3.91 2.07
N LEU A 74 5.06 2.79 2.70
CA LEU A 74 5.27 2.70 4.15
C LEU A 74 6.59 2.02 4.50
N TYR A 75 7.37 2.68 5.36
CA TYR A 75 8.45 2.07 6.13
C TYR A 75 8.20 2.30 7.62
N GLY A 76 8.38 1.26 8.44
CA GLY A 76 8.18 1.35 9.88
C GLY A 76 8.75 0.18 10.65
N GLU A 77 8.68 0.28 11.97
CA GLU A 77 9.14 -0.71 12.93
C GLU A 77 8.06 -1.76 13.20
N VAL A 78 8.43 -3.02 13.19
CA VAL A 78 7.54 -4.12 13.58
C VAL A 78 7.35 -4.10 15.09
N VAL A 79 6.12 -3.89 15.56
CA VAL A 79 5.80 -3.73 17.00
C VAL A 79 5.26 -5.01 17.60
N SER A 80 4.30 -5.63 16.97
CA SER A 80 3.64 -6.84 17.44
C SER A 80 2.96 -7.59 16.30
N GLY A 81 2.57 -8.83 16.53
CA GLY A 81 1.77 -9.63 15.61
C GLY A 81 0.65 -10.37 16.31
N GLY A 82 -0.32 -10.79 15.53
CA GLY A 82 -1.36 -11.70 15.97
C GLY A 82 -0.81 -13.10 16.26
N PRO A 83 -1.61 -13.97 16.89
CA PRO A 83 -1.15 -15.26 17.37
C PRO A 83 -0.66 -16.22 16.27
N ASP A 84 -1.08 -16.00 15.02
CA ASP A 84 -0.74 -16.84 13.87
C ASP A 84 0.31 -16.18 12.96
N ALA A 85 0.89 -15.06 13.35
CA ALA A 85 1.86 -14.30 12.55
C ALA A 85 3.25 -14.99 12.48
N GLY A 86 3.50 -15.99 13.33
CA GLY A 86 4.79 -16.68 13.39
C GLY A 86 5.90 -15.81 13.98
N ASP A 87 7.15 -16.13 13.65
CA ASP A 87 8.31 -15.37 14.11
C ASP A 87 8.41 -14.04 13.36
N LEU A 88 8.41 -12.95 14.11
CA LEU A 88 8.46 -11.59 13.58
C LEU A 88 9.76 -10.90 13.99
N PRO A 89 10.34 -10.05 13.13
CA PRO A 89 11.49 -9.22 13.44
C PRO A 89 11.08 -8.01 14.29
N ILE A 90 10.61 -8.25 15.51
CA ILE A 90 10.16 -7.20 16.43
C ILE A 90 11.28 -6.19 16.72
N GLY A 91 10.96 -4.90 16.64
CA GLY A 91 11.91 -3.81 16.82
C GLY A 91 12.72 -3.47 15.56
N GLU A 92 12.60 -4.26 14.49
CA GLU A 92 13.31 -4.00 13.24
C GLU A 92 12.44 -3.21 12.26
N GLY A 93 13.11 -2.38 11.43
CA GLY A 93 12.46 -1.64 10.37
C GLY A 93 12.19 -2.52 9.15
N ARG A 94 11.03 -2.33 8.53
CA ARG A 94 10.64 -3.00 7.28
C ARG A 94 9.93 -2.04 6.34
N LEU A 95 10.20 -2.20 5.05
CA LEU A 95 9.41 -1.63 3.99
C LEU A 95 8.19 -2.53 3.78
N ILE A 96 7.02 -1.93 3.52
CA ILE A 96 5.79 -2.70 3.36
C ILE A 96 5.39 -2.75 1.89
N HIS A 97 5.20 -3.96 1.37
CA HIS A 97 4.62 -4.14 0.03
C HIS A 97 3.11 -3.87 0.07
N PRO A 98 2.59 -2.84 -0.62
CA PRO A 98 1.21 -2.38 -0.42
C PRO A 98 0.16 -3.10 -1.27
N TRP A 99 0.58 -3.77 -2.35
CA TRP A 99 -0.31 -4.40 -3.33
C TRP A 99 -0.72 -5.80 -2.88
N MET A 100 -1.68 -5.86 -1.98
CA MET A 100 -2.12 -7.05 -1.28
C MET A 100 -3.44 -7.55 -1.89
N GLY A 101 -3.49 -8.84 -2.20
CA GLY A 101 -4.71 -9.53 -2.62
C GLY A 101 -5.53 -10.04 -1.44
N CYS A 102 -6.62 -10.78 -1.73
CA CYS A 102 -7.40 -11.46 -0.69
C CYS A 102 -6.64 -12.63 -0.04
N GLY A 103 -5.65 -13.19 -0.75
CA GLY A 103 -4.84 -14.32 -0.29
C GLY A 103 -5.42 -15.71 -0.56
N GLU A 104 -6.66 -15.83 -1.03
CA GLU A 104 -7.39 -17.10 -1.14
C GLU A 104 -7.94 -17.40 -2.53
N CYS A 105 -8.11 -16.42 -3.41
CA CYS A 105 -8.59 -16.65 -4.77
C CYS A 105 -7.50 -17.28 -5.66
N ALA A 106 -7.91 -17.89 -6.77
CA ALA A 106 -6.99 -18.55 -7.71
C ALA A 106 -5.87 -17.61 -8.21
N VAL A 107 -6.18 -16.35 -8.41
CA VAL A 107 -5.20 -15.31 -8.83
C VAL A 107 -4.15 -15.09 -7.75
N CYS A 108 -4.57 -14.92 -6.48
CA CYS A 108 -3.63 -14.76 -5.37
C CYS A 108 -2.77 -16.01 -5.14
N LEU A 109 -3.38 -17.19 -5.25
CA LEU A 109 -2.67 -18.48 -5.11
C LEU A 109 -1.66 -18.72 -6.24
N ALA A 110 -1.88 -18.11 -7.41
CA ALA A 110 -0.92 -18.13 -8.53
C ALA A 110 0.22 -17.10 -8.36
N GLY A 111 0.16 -16.22 -7.33
CA GLY A 111 1.17 -15.17 -7.09
C GLY A 111 0.86 -13.81 -7.72
N ASP A 112 -0.27 -13.67 -8.38
CA ASP A 112 -0.67 -12.45 -9.12
C ASP A 112 -1.59 -11.54 -8.27
N GLU A 113 -1.26 -11.34 -6.99
CA GLU A 113 -2.10 -10.59 -6.04
C GLU A 113 -2.45 -9.17 -6.49
N ASN A 114 -1.58 -8.56 -7.30
CA ASN A 114 -1.76 -7.21 -7.84
C ASN A 114 -2.95 -7.06 -8.79
N ILE A 115 -3.49 -8.18 -9.32
CA ILE A 115 -4.69 -8.20 -10.15
C ILE A 115 -5.88 -8.90 -9.47
N CYS A 116 -5.82 -9.06 -8.15
CA CYS A 116 -6.92 -9.61 -7.36
C CYS A 116 -8.16 -8.71 -7.45
N MET A 117 -9.34 -9.30 -7.66
CA MET A 117 -10.61 -8.57 -7.74
C MET A 117 -11.19 -8.18 -6.37
N ALA A 118 -10.61 -8.71 -5.26
CA ALA A 118 -10.96 -8.37 -3.87
C ALA A 118 -9.70 -7.93 -3.10
N PRO A 119 -9.02 -6.86 -3.52
CA PRO A 119 -7.74 -6.43 -2.95
C PRO A 119 -7.91 -5.90 -1.53
N LYS A 120 -6.84 -6.08 -0.72
CA LYS A 120 -6.70 -5.57 0.64
C LYS A 120 -5.57 -4.53 0.73
N SER A 121 -5.29 -3.81 -0.36
CA SER A 121 -4.20 -2.84 -0.42
C SER A 121 -4.36 -1.76 0.65
N ILE A 122 -3.28 -1.53 1.42
CA ILE A 122 -3.24 -0.49 2.46
C ILE A 122 -3.38 0.90 1.85
N GLY A 123 -3.96 1.82 2.61
CA GLY A 123 -4.20 3.19 2.15
C GLY A 123 -5.36 3.32 1.16
N VAL A 124 -5.88 2.19 0.63
CA VAL A 124 -6.98 2.15 -0.34
C VAL A 124 -8.18 1.39 0.24
N PHE A 125 -8.08 0.08 0.37
CA PHE A 125 -9.17 -0.78 0.89
C PHE A 125 -9.03 -1.08 2.38
N MET A 126 -7.82 -0.95 2.93
CA MET A 126 -7.51 -0.94 4.35
C MET A 126 -6.92 0.41 4.75
N ASP A 127 -6.90 0.72 6.05
CA ASP A 127 -6.23 1.92 6.54
C ASP A 127 -4.72 1.84 6.32
N GLY A 128 -4.12 2.97 5.97
CA GLY A 128 -2.74 3.10 5.54
C GLY A 128 -1.86 3.88 6.51
N ALA A 129 -0.77 4.40 5.97
CA ALA A 129 0.37 4.91 6.71
C ALA A 129 0.29 6.37 7.15
N TYR A 130 -0.76 7.12 6.80
CA TYR A 130 -0.90 8.48 7.32
C TYR A 130 -1.46 8.45 8.75
N ALA A 131 -0.80 7.67 9.62
CA ALA A 131 -1.09 7.47 11.02
C ALA A 131 0.17 7.07 11.80
N ASP A 132 0.09 7.05 13.14
CA ASP A 132 1.20 6.58 13.99
C ASP A 132 1.49 5.09 13.80
N TYR A 133 0.44 4.29 13.53
CA TYR A 133 0.53 2.84 13.32
C TYR A 133 -0.31 2.40 12.13
N CYS A 134 0.14 1.32 11.48
CA CYS A 134 -0.57 0.68 10.38
C CYS A 134 -0.64 -0.84 10.62
N LEU A 135 -1.80 -1.45 10.34
CA LEU A 135 -2.00 -2.88 10.45
C LEU A 135 -1.79 -3.55 9.09
N ILE A 136 -0.91 -4.54 9.04
CA ILE A 136 -0.55 -5.29 7.84
C ILE A 136 -1.11 -6.70 7.95
N PRO A 137 -1.80 -7.23 6.93
CA PRO A 137 -2.56 -8.48 7.05
C PRO A 137 -1.70 -9.75 7.18
N HIS A 138 -0.42 -9.70 6.77
CA HIS A 138 0.44 -10.88 6.84
C HIS A 138 1.93 -10.52 6.80
N PRO A 139 2.82 -11.23 7.54
CA PRO A 139 4.28 -10.97 7.55
C PRO A 139 4.97 -11.04 6.19
N ARG A 140 4.43 -11.77 5.21
CA ARG A 140 5.01 -11.88 3.86
C ARG A 140 5.13 -10.54 3.12
N TYR A 141 4.44 -9.50 3.59
CA TYR A 141 4.51 -8.15 3.01
C TYR A 141 5.60 -7.28 3.64
N LEU A 142 6.33 -7.81 4.63
CA LEU A 142 7.45 -7.16 5.27
C LEU A 142 8.71 -7.38 4.42
N VAL A 143 9.30 -6.31 3.91
CA VAL A 143 10.49 -6.37 3.05
C VAL A 143 11.68 -5.78 3.80
N ASP A 144 12.75 -6.55 3.91
CA ASP A 144 14.03 -6.06 4.39
C ASP A 144 14.68 -5.23 3.30
N ILE A 145 15.12 -4.03 3.64
CA ILE A 145 15.78 -3.10 2.70
C ILE A 145 17.30 -3.06 2.87
N GLY A 146 17.85 -3.89 3.77
CA GLY A 146 19.27 -3.87 4.08
C GLY A 146 19.76 -2.48 4.50
N ASP A 147 20.85 -2.02 3.89
CA ASP A 147 21.48 -0.73 4.19
C ASP A 147 20.89 0.46 3.42
N LEU A 148 19.79 0.28 2.71
CA LEU A 148 19.15 1.39 1.98
C LEU A 148 18.56 2.41 2.96
N ASP A 149 18.73 3.70 2.64
CA ASP A 149 18.05 4.76 3.40
C ASP A 149 16.53 4.59 3.29
N PRO A 150 15.82 4.43 4.42
CA PRO A 150 14.37 4.29 4.42
C PRO A 150 13.61 5.43 3.72
N ALA A 151 14.14 6.66 3.74
CA ALA A 151 13.50 7.77 3.06
C ALA A 151 13.54 7.63 1.53
N ILE A 152 14.59 6.97 1.00
CA ILE A 152 14.73 6.67 -0.43
C ILE A 152 13.97 5.41 -0.79
N ALA A 153 14.01 4.38 0.08
CA ALA A 153 13.40 3.10 -0.17
C ALA A 153 11.85 3.13 -0.14
N THR A 154 11.27 4.00 0.68
CA THR A 154 9.80 4.06 0.89
C THR A 154 9.00 4.18 -0.42
N PRO A 155 9.31 5.10 -1.37
CA PRO A 155 8.59 5.17 -2.66
C PRO A 155 8.77 3.93 -3.55
N TYR A 156 9.81 3.12 -3.31
CA TYR A 156 10.04 1.92 -4.12
C TYR A 156 8.97 0.85 -3.91
N SER A 157 8.26 0.87 -2.80
CA SER A 157 7.16 -0.07 -2.53
C SER A 157 5.96 0.12 -3.48
N CYS A 158 5.78 1.30 -4.06
CA CYS A 158 4.72 1.60 -5.03
C CYS A 158 5.29 1.94 -6.41
N SER A 159 5.76 3.18 -6.59
CA SER A 159 6.21 3.65 -7.91
C SER A 159 7.42 2.86 -8.42
N GLY A 160 8.38 2.54 -7.55
CA GLY A 160 9.57 1.78 -7.93
C GLY A 160 9.24 0.37 -8.41
N VAL A 161 8.46 -0.41 -7.66
CA VAL A 161 8.09 -1.77 -8.06
C VAL A 161 7.20 -1.77 -9.31
N THR A 162 6.36 -0.75 -9.49
CA THR A 162 5.52 -0.59 -10.68
C THR A 162 6.36 -0.37 -11.93
N VAL A 163 7.32 0.57 -11.88
CA VAL A 163 8.24 0.84 -12.99
C VAL A 163 9.12 -0.38 -13.28
N TYR A 164 9.67 -1.02 -12.24
CA TYR A 164 10.46 -2.23 -12.39
C TYR A 164 9.66 -3.34 -13.09
N SER A 165 8.43 -3.60 -12.65
CA SER A 165 7.55 -4.61 -13.26
C SER A 165 7.23 -4.28 -14.73
N ALA A 166 7.01 -3.00 -15.06
CA ALA A 166 6.78 -2.57 -16.44
C ALA A 166 8.00 -2.81 -17.32
N LEU A 167 9.19 -2.44 -16.83
CA LEU A 167 10.45 -2.65 -17.56
C LEU A 167 10.73 -4.14 -17.79
N GLN A 168 10.52 -5.00 -16.77
CA GLN A 168 10.72 -6.45 -16.94
C GLN A 168 9.82 -7.06 -18.02
N LYS A 169 8.64 -6.50 -18.26
CA LYS A 169 7.71 -6.93 -19.31
C LYS A 169 8.06 -6.36 -20.69
N ALA A 170 8.72 -5.21 -20.72
CA ALA A 170 9.11 -4.53 -21.98
C ALA A 170 10.49 -4.96 -22.50
N LEU A 171 11.37 -5.45 -21.62
CA LEU A 171 12.75 -5.83 -21.97
C LEU A 171 12.86 -7.35 -22.28
N PRO A 172 13.84 -7.77 -23.12
CA PRO A 172 14.76 -6.91 -23.90
C PRO A 172 14.07 -6.22 -25.08
N VAL A 173 14.53 -5.01 -25.39
CA VAL A 173 14.16 -4.30 -26.63
C VAL A 173 15.12 -4.77 -27.73
N ALA A 174 14.63 -5.06 -28.94
CA ALA A 174 15.48 -5.46 -30.05
C ALA A 174 16.36 -4.28 -30.53
N ASP A 175 17.52 -4.58 -31.16
CA ASP A 175 18.53 -3.58 -31.56
C ASP A 175 18.00 -2.44 -32.44
N ASN A 176 16.86 -2.66 -33.11
CA ASN A 176 16.23 -1.72 -34.03
C ASN A 176 14.87 -1.16 -33.47
N GLU A 177 14.59 -1.39 -32.21
CA GLU A 177 13.37 -0.93 -31.53
C GLU A 177 13.68 0.13 -30.46
N TRP A 178 12.66 0.89 -30.10
CA TRP A 178 12.75 1.93 -29.09
C TRP A 178 11.78 1.67 -27.93
N LEU A 179 12.25 1.81 -26.71
CA LEU A 179 11.40 1.97 -25.55
C LEU A 179 11.21 3.47 -25.28
N VAL A 180 10.01 3.97 -25.50
CA VAL A 180 9.66 5.38 -25.28
C VAL A 180 8.89 5.50 -23.97
N ILE A 181 9.35 6.38 -23.07
CA ILE A 181 8.70 6.71 -21.80
C ILE A 181 8.09 8.11 -21.98
N MET A 182 6.76 8.24 -21.79
CA MET A 182 6.00 9.49 -21.92
C MET A 182 5.48 9.96 -20.56
#